data_aa932d41387b0b2c4d4c50d789c31bbc
#
_entry.id   aa932d41387b0b2c4d4c50d789c31bbc
#
_cell.length_a   1.000
_cell.length_b   1.000
_cell.length_c   1.000
_cell.angle_alpha   90.00
_cell.angle_beta   90.00
_cell.angle_gamma   90.00
#
_symmetry.space_group_name_H-M   'P 1'
#
loop_
_entity.id
_entity.type
_entity.pdbx_description
1 polymer ?
#
loop_
_entity_poly.entity_id
_entity_poly.type
_entity_poly.pdbx_seq_one_letter_code
_entity_poly.pdbx_strand_id
1 'polypeptide(L)'
;MVRIVGIVAGAMFFFMLIYAYFGSHFYFGSVVANVPVGGLSVQAAEEKIQQETKQVEIKLKGEYQTIKLQVASPYKIQKDYLKKNIRRGEFSLPIKKGAKDRLAEAINRASFLGGKEAQNAKIIYTNQKFEIKSEKSGTVVDSTRLRKELCEAFEEGTLQTEYELANYYREPEITTQDLNRQKITQNLEMVRKRKIKLKLNKKTIPLTEQLLAASVDDQGNFDQELITAWVADLEREYSTIYQSVDFTNVHGQHLRFKNVGNYGWFIDIKQSAKRIAEKLKEPDTKVIQLVLKGDTKKQPLHVTKNYIEVDLDNQKMYCFDNGKLVVETDVITGRYNKGTATVPGFHTVMDKRRNVDLSGVLTNGDGTYNVPVDYWMPLLSYGQTITEIGLHDTRS
;
A
#
# COMPACT_ATOMS: atom_id res chain seq x y z
N MET A 1 85.94 2.93 30.94
CA MET A 1 85.38 3.21 29.58
C MET A 1 84.91 1.94 28.85
N VAL A 2 85.69 0.88 28.78
CA VAL A 2 85.38 -0.34 28.01
C VAL A 2 84.08 -1.02 28.42
N ARG A 3 83.67 -1.07 29.70
CA ARG A 3 82.42 -1.64 30.16
C ARG A 3 81.19 -0.85 29.76
N ILE A 4 81.24 0.49 29.69
CA ILE A 4 80.12 1.37 29.29
C ILE A 4 79.93 1.21 27.79
N VAL A 5 80.95 1.18 26.98
CA VAL A 5 80.87 0.97 25.54
C VAL A 5 80.22 -0.37 25.18
N GLY A 6 80.60 -1.45 25.93
CA GLY A 6 79.94 -2.78 25.73
C GLY A 6 78.44 -2.81 26.07
N ILE A 7 77.99 -2.09 27.12
CA ILE A 7 76.56 -1.98 27.50
C ILE A 7 75.79 -1.14 26.44
N VAL A 8 76.39 -0.06 25.97
CA VAL A 8 75.76 0.77 24.91
C VAL A 8 75.65 0.03 23.59
N ALA A 9 76.73 -0.71 23.20
CA ALA A 9 76.68 -1.55 21.98
C ALA A 9 75.72 -2.73 22.10
N GLY A 10 75.58 -3.37 23.25
CA GLY A 10 74.61 -4.38 23.52
C GLY A 10 73.12 -3.82 23.47
N ALA A 11 72.91 -2.65 24.05
CA ALA A 11 71.63 -2.02 23.99
C ALA A 11 71.25 -1.59 22.55
N MET A 12 72.22 -1.06 21.78
CA MET A 12 71.95 -0.70 20.35
C MET A 12 71.63 -1.95 19.53
N PHE A 13 72.41 -3.08 19.76
CA PHE A 13 72.14 -4.34 19.09
C PHE A 13 70.76 -4.91 19.45
N PHE A 14 70.35 -4.83 20.69
CA PHE A 14 69.00 -5.22 21.15
C PHE A 14 67.93 -4.38 20.54
N PHE A 15 68.10 -3.06 20.50
CA PHE A 15 67.17 -2.17 19.81
C PHE A 15 67.10 -2.44 18.31
N MET A 16 68.22 -2.76 17.70
CA MET A 16 68.26 -3.13 16.27
C MET A 16 67.51 -4.44 16.00
N LEU A 17 67.60 -5.43 16.89
CA LEU A 17 66.84 -6.66 16.82
C LEU A 17 65.34 -6.41 16.99
N ILE A 18 64.96 -5.58 17.95
CA ILE A 18 63.55 -5.16 18.16
C ILE A 18 63.03 -4.43 16.92
N TYR A 19 63.80 -3.50 16.37
CA TYR A 19 63.42 -2.78 15.17
C TYR A 19 63.28 -3.69 13.95
N ALA A 20 64.21 -4.63 13.78
CA ALA A 20 64.16 -5.63 12.72
C ALA A 20 62.93 -6.57 12.88
N TYR A 21 62.65 -6.99 14.12
CA TYR A 21 61.45 -7.82 14.42
C TYR A 21 60.17 -7.10 14.05
N PHE A 22 59.96 -5.85 14.51
CA PHE A 22 58.78 -5.06 14.19
C PHE A 22 58.78 -4.47 12.76
N GLY A 23 59.84 -4.69 11.99
CA GLY A 23 59.85 -4.48 10.54
C GLY A 23 59.05 -5.50 9.76
N SER A 24 58.77 -6.69 10.36
CA SER A 24 58.01 -7.78 9.74
C SER A 24 56.84 -8.30 10.59
N HIS A 25 56.68 -7.81 11.83
CA HIS A 25 55.65 -8.21 12.77
C HIS A 25 54.87 -6.99 13.27
N PHE A 26 53.58 -7.18 13.52
CA PHE A 26 52.71 -6.16 14.12
C PHE A 26 53.13 -5.82 15.56
N TYR A 27 52.99 -4.58 15.95
CA TYR A 27 53.19 -4.16 17.34
C TYR A 27 52.26 -4.91 18.28
N PHE A 28 52.71 -5.19 19.52
CA PHE A 28 51.86 -5.75 20.55
C PHE A 28 50.64 -4.86 20.79
N GLY A 29 49.47 -5.47 20.83
CA GLY A 29 48.19 -4.76 20.94
C GLY A 29 47.58 -4.27 19.61
N SER A 30 48.25 -4.53 18.45
CA SER A 30 47.67 -4.19 17.15
C SER A 30 46.39 -4.98 16.87
N VAL A 31 45.38 -4.27 16.35
CA VAL A 31 44.08 -4.80 15.96
C VAL A 31 43.77 -4.38 14.52
N VAL A 32 43.36 -5.35 13.69
CA VAL A 32 42.98 -5.12 12.29
C VAL A 32 41.59 -5.65 12.05
N ALA A 33 40.66 -4.81 11.66
CA ALA A 33 39.28 -5.20 11.46
C ALA A 33 38.68 -5.99 12.65
N ASN A 34 38.92 -5.49 13.87
CA ASN A 34 38.59 -6.13 15.16
C ASN A 34 39.28 -7.45 15.47
N VAL A 35 40.26 -7.86 14.67
CA VAL A 35 41.06 -9.07 14.91
C VAL A 35 42.39 -8.70 15.57
N PRO A 36 42.71 -9.21 16.77
CA PRO A 36 43.99 -8.98 17.41
C PRO A 36 45.13 -9.68 16.62
N VAL A 37 46.07 -8.88 16.12
CA VAL A 37 47.21 -9.36 15.32
C VAL A 37 48.54 -9.03 15.93
N GLY A 38 48.60 -8.49 17.14
CA GLY A 38 49.82 -8.10 17.83
C GLY A 38 50.83 -9.22 17.93
N GLY A 39 52.11 -8.96 17.55
CA GLY A 39 53.19 -9.94 17.53
C GLY A 39 53.16 -10.93 16.37
N LEU A 40 52.13 -10.89 15.50
CA LEU A 40 52.07 -11.77 14.34
C LEU A 40 52.88 -11.22 13.16
N SER A 41 53.46 -12.10 12.34
CA SER A 41 53.97 -11.74 11.03
C SER A 41 52.84 -11.34 10.09
N VAL A 42 53.14 -10.59 9.01
CA VAL A 42 52.16 -10.19 8.02
C VAL A 42 51.37 -11.38 7.46
N GLN A 43 52.05 -12.51 7.22
CA GLN A 43 51.40 -13.71 6.70
C GLN A 43 50.48 -14.36 7.74
N ALA A 44 50.94 -14.53 8.97
CA ALA A 44 50.13 -15.10 10.04
C ALA A 44 48.93 -14.21 10.38
N ALA A 45 49.10 -12.90 10.31
CA ALA A 45 48.00 -11.95 10.48
C ALA A 45 47.00 -12.04 9.33
N GLU A 46 47.45 -12.16 8.08
CA GLU A 46 46.58 -12.35 6.92
C GLU A 46 45.73 -13.63 7.08
N GLU A 47 46.35 -14.75 7.39
CA GLU A 47 45.64 -16.02 7.59
C GLU A 47 44.62 -15.93 8.73
N LYS A 48 45.02 -15.36 9.88
CA LYS A 48 44.15 -15.17 11.03
C LYS A 48 42.94 -14.26 10.69
N ILE A 49 43.19 -13.12 10.04
CA ILE A 49 42.14 -12.21 9.62
C ILE A 49 41.18 -12.91 8.63
N GLN A 50 41.71 -13.66 7.65
CA GLN A 50 40.86 -14.39 6.70
C GLN A 50 39.97 -15.42 7.41
N GLN A 51 40.48 -16.10 8.40
CA GLN A 51 39.75 -17.10 9.15
C GLN A 51 38.69 -16.47 10.05
N GLU A 52 39.04 -15.45 10.83
CA GLU A 52 38.15 -14.82 11.80
C GLU A 52 37.10 -13.89 11.15
N THR A 53 37.41 -13.35 9.96
CA THR A 53 36.46 -12.49 9.24
C THR A 53 35.75 -13.18 8.07
N LYS A 54 35.87 -14.53 7.95
CA LYS A 54 35.26 -15.27 6.82
C LYS A 54 33.78 -14.99 6.66
N GLN A 55 33.07 -14.86 7.76
CA GLN A 55 31.67 -14.44 7.82
C GLN A 55 31.52 -13.44 8.96
N VAL A 56 30.72 -12.41 8.73
CA VAL A 56 30.29 -11.47 9.76
C VAL A 56 28.85 -11.83 10.12
N GLU A 57 28.61 -12.16 11.37
CA GLU A 57 27.28 -12.35 11.92
C GLU A 57 26.84 -11.05 12.58
N ILE A 58 25.70 -10.53 12.14
CA ILE A 58 25.04 -9.37 12.74
C ILE A 58 23.76 -9.88 13.39
N LYS A 59 23.59 -9.63 14.66
CA LYS A 59 22.37 -9.98 15.42
C LYS A 59 21.47 -8.77 15.50
N LEU A 60 20.26 -8.89 14.98
CA LEU A 60 19.19 -7.90 15.10
C LEU A 60 18.23 -8.41 16.19
N LYS A 61 18.29 -7.80 17.37
CA LYS A 61 17.47 -8.19 18.52
C LYS A 61 16.16 -7.40 18.55
N GLY A 62 15.04 -8.08 18.49
CA GLY A 62 13.72 -7.52 18.62
C GLY A 62 12.95 -8.15 19.78
N GLU A 63 11.83 -7.55 20.12
CA GLU A 63 10.94 -8.00 21.21
C GLU A 63 10.46 -9.45 21.00
N TYR A 64 10.18 -9.82 19.77
CA TYR A 64 9.57 -11.12 19.43
C TYR A 64 10.56 -12.11 18.79
N GLN A 65 11.72 -11.64 18.34
CA GLN A 65 12.68 -12.48 17.62
C GLN A 65 14.09 -11.87 17.61
N THR A 66 15.08 -12.73 17.45
CA THR A 66 16.44 -12.32 17.11
C THR A 66 16.76 -12.85 15.71
N ILE A 67 17.09 -11.94 14.79
CA ILE A 67 17.48 -12.28 13.42
C ILE A 67 19.00 -12.28 13.35
N LYS A 68 19.57 -13.34 12.79
CA LYS A 68 21.01 -13.45 12.53
C LYS A 68 21.27 -13.26 11.05
N LEU A 69 21.89 -12.15 10.70
CA LEU A 69 22.36 -11.92 9.34
C LEU A 69 23.77 -12.45 9.20
N GLN A 70 23.99 -13.36 8.27
CA GLN A 70 25.31 -13.86 7.93
C GLN A 70 25.74 -13.26 6.60
N VAL A 71 26.78 -12.46 6.62
CA VAL A 71 27.33 -11.80 5.45
C VAL A 71 28.76 -12.30 5.21
N ALA A 72 29.08 -12.70 3.99
CA ALA A 72 30.42 -13.07 3.64
C ALA A 72 31.38 -11.91 3.87
N SER A 73 32.63 -12.24 4.26
CA SER A 73 33.68 -11.26 4.58
C SER A 73 33.63 -10.01 3.70
N PRO A 74 33.41 -8.83 4.30
CA PRO A 74 33.40 -7.59 3.57
C PRO A 74 34.78 -7.10 3.15
N TYR A 75 35.82 -7.60 3.79
CA TYR A 75 37.16 -7.05 3.72
C TYR A 75 37.96 -7.55 2.53
N LYS A 76 38.64 -6.62 1.86
CA LYS A 76 39.67 -6.94 0.87
C LYS A 76 41.01 -7.09 1.60
N ILE A 77 41.38 -8.33 1.94
CA ILE A 77 42.64 -8.62 2.65
C ILE A 77 43.75 -8.69 1.61
N GLN A 78 44.77 -7.83 1.74
CA GLN A 78 45.91 -7.73 0.84
C GLN A 78 47.20 -7.63 1.66
N LYS A 79 48.15 -8.50 1.40
CA LYS A 79 49.43 -8.58 2.09
C LYS A 79 50.21 -7.26 2.07
N ASP A 80 50.20 -6.58 0.91
CA ASP A 80 50.89 -5.28 0.77
C ASP A 80 50.25 -4.19 1.61
N TYR A 81 48.92 -4.20 1.72
CA TYR A 81 48.20 -3.25 2.56
C TYR A 81 48.50 -3.48 4.04
N LEU A 82 48.52 -4.74 4.49
CA LEU A 82 48.90 -5.11 5.85
C LEU A 82 50.33 -4.70 6.15
N LYS A 83 51.26 -4.98 5.24
CA LYS A 83 52.67 -4.62 5.36
C LYS A 83 52.90 -3.11 5.46
N LYS A 84 52.18 -2.34 4.66
CA LYS A 84 52.23 -0.84 4.70
C LYS A 84 51.77 -0.28 6.04
N ASN A 85 50.83 -0.96 6.71
CA ASN A 85 50.21 -0.51 7.96
C ASN A 85 50.68 -1.24 9.20
N ILE A 86 51.72 -2.06 9.09
CA ILE A 86 52.24 -2.96 10.16
C ILE A 86 52.57 -2.27 11.48
N ARG A 87 52.88 -0.96 11.41
CA ARG A 87 53.25 -0.14 12.58
C ARG A 87 52.05 0.63 13.18
N ARG A 88 50.83 0.45 12.64
CA ARG A 88 49.64 1.03 13.19
C ARG A 88 49.07 0.14 14.29
N GLY A 89 48.63 0.75 15.38
CA GLY A 89 48.01 0.02 16.51
C GLY A 89 46.66 -0.53 16.14
N GLU A 90 45.83 0.28 15.47
CA GLU A 90 44.50 -0.11 15.02
C GLU A 90 44.22 0.48 13.65
N PHE A 91 43.62 -0.32 12.76
CA PHE A 91 43.18 0.14 11.45
C PHE A 91 42.14 -0.81 10.82
N SER A 92 41.30 -0.24 9.92
CA SER A 92 40.34 -0.97 9.12
C SER A 92 40.95 -1.46 7.81
N LEU A 93 40.32 -2.49 7.23
CA LEU A 93 40.68 -3.04 5.92
C LEU A 93 39.80 -2.41 4.82
N PRO A 94 40.33 -2.30 3.59
CA PRO A 94 39.51 -1.91 2.45
C PRO A 94 38.36 -2.88 2.24
N ILE A 95 37.23 -2.35 1.85
CA ILE A 95 36.00 -3.12 1.61
C ILE A 95 35.95 -3.64 0.17
N LYS A 96 35.47 -4.85 -0.02
CA LYS A 96 35.25 -5.46 -1.34
C LYS A 96 34.12 -4.73 -2.06
N LYS A 97 34.28 -4.49 -3.37
CA LYS A 97 33.20 -4.00 -4.22
C LYS A 97 31.97 -4.93 -4.12
N GLY A 98 30.77 -4.37 -3.99
CA GLY A 98 29.52 -5.12 -3.85
C GLY A 98 29.28 -5.77 -2.48
N ALA A 99 30.15 -5.53 -1.48
CA ALA A 99 29.92 -6.06 -0.13
C ALA A 99 28.73 -5.35 0.56
N LYS A 100 28.55 -4.06 0.33
CA LYS A 100 27.39 -3.29 0.76
C LYS A 100 26.09 -3.86 0.18
N ASP A 101 26.09 -4.20 -1.11
CA ASP A 101 24.91 -4.75 -1.79
C ASP A 101 24.49 -6.07 -1.16
N ARG A 102 25.46 -6.93 -0.82
CA ARG A 102 25.19 -8.22 -0.13
C ARG A 102 24.59 -8.01 1.27
N LEU A 103 25.06 -7.01 2.02
CA LEU A 103 24.47 -6.65 3.31
C LEU A 103 23.04 -6.15 3.12
N ALA A 104 22.83 -5.25 2.16
CA ALA A 104 21.50 -4.73 1.83
C ALA A 104 20.54 -5.85 1.42
N GLU A 105 21.00 -6.81 0.61
CA GLU A 105 20.21 -7.99 0.25
C GLU A 105 19.89 -8.88 1.46
N ALA A 106 20.85 -9.11 2.36
CA ALA A 106 20.63 -9.90 3.56
C ALA A 106 19.55 -9.25 4.45
N ILE A 107 19.57 -7.92 4.60
CA ILE A 107 18.55 -7.18 5.34
C ILE A 107 17.19 -7.25 4.62
N ASN A 108 17.15 -7.13 3.30
CA ASN A 108 15.91 -7.22 2.53
C ASN A 108 15.26 -8.60 2.58
N ARG A 109 16.07 -9.66 2.71
CA ARG A 109 15.59 -11.05 2.86
C ARG A 109 15.17 -11.38 4.30
N ALA A 110 15.56 -10.54 5.26
CA ALA A 110 15.18 -10.74 6.65
C ALA A 110 13.65 -10.56 6.81
N SER A 111 13.02 -11.53 7.46
CA SER A 111 11.61 -11.47 7.78
C SER A 111 11.41 -10.84 9.15
N PHE A 112 10.91 -9.63 9.20
CA PHE A 112 10.56 -8.94 10.43
C PHE A 112 9.11 -9.30 10.81
N LEU A 113 8.95 -10.27 11.72
CA LEU A 113 7.64 -10.78 12.10
C LEU A 113 7.03 -9.98 13.26
N GLY A 114 5.70 -9.81 13.24
CA GLY A 114 4.89 -9.53 14.41
C GLY A 114 4.96 -8.10 14.94
N GLY A 115 5.05 -7.07 14.08
CA GLY A 115 4.99 -5.67 14.53
C GLY A 115 3.55 -5.13 14.61
N LYS A 116 3.32 -4.21 15.56
CA LYS A 116 2.14 -3.33 15.59
C LYS A 116 2.50 -2.03 14.92
N GLU A 117 1.64 -1.53 14.02
CA GLU A 117 1.84 -0.21 13.42
C GLU A 117 1.78 0.89 14.48
N ALA A 118 2.59 1.92 14.31
CA ALA A 118 2.50 3.13 15.09
C ALA A 118 1.14 3.80 14.86
N GLN A 119 0.59 4.41 15.89
CA GLN A 119 -0.65 5.15 15.79
C GLN A 119 -0.39 6.62 16.06
N ASN A 120 -0.78 7.46 15.12
CA ASN A 120 -0.71 8.90 15.26
C ASN A 120 -1.64 9.41 16.36
N ALA A 121 -1.25 10.49 17.02
CA ALA A 121 -2.17 11.25 17.83
C ALA A 121 -3.35 11.72 16.96
N LYS A 122 -4.55 11.66 17.49
CA LYS A 122 -5.76 12.05 16.75
C LYS A 122 -6.81 12.67 17.65
N ILE A 123 -7.65 13.46 17.00
CA ILE A 123 -8.82 14.05 17.66
C ILE A 123 -9.94 13.02 17.68
N ILE A 124 -10.59 12.87 18.82
CA ILE A 124 -11.77 12.03 18.99
C ILE A 124 -12.86 12.82 19.70
N TYR A 125 -14.12 12.40 19.50
CA TYR A 125 -15.24 12.93 20.29
C TYR A 125 -15.71 11.86 21.26
N THR A 126 -15.57 12.16 22.56
CA THR A 126 -15.96 11.27 23.64
C THR A 126 -16.42 12.10 24.83
N ASN A 127 -17.27 11.54 25.69
CA ASN A 127 -17.81 12.26 26.86
C ASN A 127 -18.37 13.65 26.53
N GLN A 128 -19.03 13.79 25.36
CA GLN A 128 -19.62 15.02 24.84
C GLN A 128 -18.63 16.17 24.58
N LYS A 129 -17.33 15.88 24.42
CA LYS A 129 -16.28 16.86 24.11
C LYS A 129 -15.26 16.29 23.13
N PHE A 130 -14.54 17.19 22.45
CA PHE A 130 -13.40 16.82 21.64
C PHE A 130 -12.16 16.65 22.51
N GLU A 131 -11.50 15.52 22.39
CA GLU A 131 -10.29 15.18 23.13
C GLU A 131 -9.21 14.71 22.16
N ILE A 132 -7.95 14.87 22.56
CA ILE A 132 -6.82 14.29 21.85
C ILE A 132 -6.55 12.91 22.43
N LYS A 133 -6.61 11.90 21.59
CA LYS A 133 -6.09 10.57 21.88
C LYS A 133 -4.62 10.56 21.53
N SER A 134 -3.77 10.31 22.51
CA SER A 134 -2.32 10.29 22.33
C SER A 134 -1.90 9.20 21.33
N GLU A 135 -0.78 9.48 20.72
CA GLU A 135 -0.05 8.55 19.86
C GLU A 135 0.34 7.27 20.60
N LYS A 136 0.64 6.24 19.84
CA LYS A 136 1.22 5.01 20.36
C LYS A 136 2.37 4.58 19.48
N SER A 137 3.52 4.35 20.07
CA SER A 137 4.66 3.77 19.38
C SER A 137 4.31 2.40 18.80
N GLY A 138 4.81 2.15 17.62
CA GLY A 138 4.71 0.85 16.94
C GLY A 138 5.88 -0.06 17.28
N THR A 139 5.83 -1.28 16.74
CA THR A 139 6.94 -2.26 16.77
C THR A 139 7.24 -2.80 15.37
N VAL A 140 6.69 -2.19 14.33
CA VAL A 140 7.04 -2.48 12.93
C VAL A 140 8.39 -1.85 12.63
N VAL A 141 9.33 -2.67 12.14
CA VAL A 141 10.68 -2.22 11.80
C VAL A 141 10.67 -1.40 10.50
N ASP A 142 11.25 -0.23 10.55
CA ASP A 142 11.62 0.54 9.35
C ASP A 142 12.87 -0.10 8.70
N SER A 143 12.64 -1.07 7.86
CA SER A 143 13.71 -1.79 7.16
C SER A 143 14.54 -0.89 6.24
N THR A 144 13.97 0.21 5.77
CA THR A 144 14.67 1.19 4.93
C THR A 144 15.69 1.97 5.74
N ARG A 145 15.28 2.46 6.91
CA ARG A 145 16.17 3.15 7.85
C ARG A 145 17.25 2.22 8.38
N LEU A 146 16.86 1.02 8.84
CA LEU A 146 17.79 -0.01 9.29
C LEU A 146 18.85 -0.31 8.22
N ARG A 147 18.42 -0.59 6.99
CA ARG A 147 19.33 -0.88 5.87
C ARG A 147 20.28 0.29 5.60
N LYS A 148 19.76 1.52 5.59
CA LYS A 148 20.58 2.72 5.35
C LYS A 148 21.67 2.83 6.40
N GLU A 149 21.33 2.81 7.68
CA GLU A 149 22.26 2.99 8.79
C GLU A 149 23.31 1.85 8.88
N LEU A 150 22.86 0.59 8.71
CA LEU A 150 23.81 -0.54 8.70
C LEU A 150 24.77 -0.48 7.51
N CYS A 151 24.30 -0.07 6.34
CA CYS A 151 25.14 0.08 5.16
C CYS A 151 26.12 1.26 5.29
N GLU A 152 25.74 2.34 5.93
CA GLU A 152 26.62 3.50 6.24
C GLU A 152 27.69 3.08 7.27
N ALA A 153 27.28 2.48 8.39
CA ALA A 153 28.21 1.96 9.40
C ALA A 153 29.20 0.92 8.83
N PHE A 154 28.74 0.12 7.86
CA PHE A 154 29.57 -0.83 7.15
C PHE A 154 30.66 -0.14 6.30
N GLU A 155 30.29 0.94 5.57
CA GLU A 155 31.25 1.71 4.76
C GLU A 155 32.25 2.47 5.63
N GLU A 156 31.82 2.97 6.77
CA GLU A 156 32.68 3.68 7.73
C GLU A 156 33.57 2.73 8.58
N GLY A 157 33.30 1.43 8.52
CA GLY A 157 34.01 0.44 9.35
C GLY A 157 33.58 0.45 10.81
N THR A 158 32.44 1.02 11.12
CA THR A 158 31.86 1.14 12.47
C THR A 158 30.75 0.12 12.75
N LEU A 159 30.57 -0.85 11.84
CA LEU A 159 29.52 -1.87 11.94
C LEU A 159 29.65 -2.66 13.24
N GLN A 160 28.57 -2.70 14.00
CA GLN A 160 28.48 -3.48 15.25
C GLN A 160 27.97 -4.91 14.95
N THR A 161 28.21 -5.82 15.86
CA THR A 161 27.74 -7.22 15.76
C THR A 161 26.31 -7.39 16.28
N GLU A 162 25.79 -6.43 17.03
CA GLU A 162 24.47 -6.48 17.61
C GLU A 162 23.75 -5.12 17.47
N TYR A 163 22.47 -5.15 17.08
CA TYR A 163 21.61 -4.01 16.95
C TYR A 163 20.25 -4.30 17.59
N GLU A 164 19.74 -3.34 18.34
CA GLU A 164 18.40 -3.43 18.94
C GLU A 164 17.38 -2.90 17.92
N LEU A 165 16.46 -3.77 17.46
CA LEU A 165 15.43 -3.41 16.50
C LEU A 165 14.46 -2.34 17.02
N ALA A 166 14.36 -2.18 18.35
CA ALA A 166 13.57 -1.12 18.96
C ALA A 166 13.99 0.30 18.50
N ASN A 167 15.27 0.49 18.17
CA ASN A 167 15.78 1.76 17.68
C ASN A 167 15.35 2.06 16.22
N TYR A 168 14.81 1.06 15.55
CA TYR A 168 14.40 1.11 14.14
C TYR A 168 12.89 0.91 13.97
N TYR A 169 12.11 0.98 15.02
CA TYR A 169 10.66 0.92 14.90
C TYR A 169 10.13 2.22 14.25
N ARG A 170 9.07 2.07 13.48
CA ARG A 170 8.36 3.23 12.93
C ARG A 170 7.73 4.01 14.06
N GLU A 171 8.01 5.29 14.09
CA GLU A 171 7.42 6.21 15.04
C GLU A 171 6.12 6.80 14.49
N PRO A 172 5.22 7.30 15.35
CA PRO A 172 4.08 8.08 14.92
C PRO A 172 4.54 9.33 14.16
N GLU A 173 3.90 9.61 13.03
CA GLU A 173 4.17 10.81 12.23
C GLU A 173 3.60 12.08 12.89
N ILE A 174 2.52 11.92 13.69
CA ILE A 174 1.86 13.01 14.40
C ILE A 174 1.80 12.63 15.88
N THR A 175 2.39 13.49 16.71
CA THR A 175 2.39 13.34 18.16
C THR A 175 1.41 14.34 18.81
N THR A 176 1.12 14.16 20.08
CA THR A 176 0.29 15.09 20.87
C THR A 176 0.89 16.50 20.90
N GLN A 177 2.22 16.63 20.74
CA GLN A 177 2.92 17.92 20.76
C GLN A 177 2.73 18.69 19.44
N ASP A 178 2.51 17.98 18.33
CA ASP A 178 2.30 18.59 17.01
C ASP A 178 0.91 19.24 16.90
N LEU A 179 -0.05 18.79 17.72
CA LEU A 179 -1.44 19.21 17.64
C LEU A 179 -1.69 20.56 18.32
N ASN A 180 -2.20 21.53 17.57
CA ASN A 180 -2.67 22.81 18.14
C ASN A 180 -4.01 22.64 18.85
N ARG A 181 -3.97 22.08 20.06
CA ARG A 181 -5.13 21.72 20.87
C ARG A 181 -6.16 22.83 21.02
N GLN A 182 -5.72 24.05 21.29
CA GLN A 182 -6.62 25.18 21.52
C GLN A 182 -7.41 25.53 20.26
N LYS A 183 -6.72 25.71 19.13
CA LYS A 183 -7.33 26.05 17.85
C LYS A 183 -8.26 24.95 17.35
N ILE A 184 -7.82 23.69 17.45
CA ILE A 184 -8.62 22.51 17.08
C ILE A 184 -9.95 22.51 17.86
N THR A 185 -9.89 22.59 19.20
CA THR A 185 -11.08 22.54 20.04
C THR A 185 -12.03 23.70 19.74
N GLN A 186 -11.51 24.91 19.58
CA GLN A 186 -12.31 26.09 19.25
C GLN A 186 -13.04 25.93 17.91
N ASN A 187 -12.34 25.50 16.87
CA ASN A 187 -12.92 25.33 15.53
C ASN A 187 -14.02 24.25 15.55
N LEU A 188 -13.74 23.10 16.15
CA LEU A 188 -14.70 22.00 16.21
C LEU A 188 -15.95 22.35 16.99
N GLU A 189 -15.82 23.02 18.14
CA GLU A 189 -16.95 23.45 18.95
C GLU A 189 -17.81 24.50 18.25
N MET A 190 -17.21 25.43 17.51
CA MET A 190 -17.95 26.39 16.69
C MET A 190 -18.78 25.68 15.61
N VAL A 191 -18.19 24.73 14.92
CA VAL A 191 -18.90 24.00 13.85
C VAL A 191 -19.98 23.07 14.43
N ARG A 192 -19.70 22.37 15.54
CA ARG A 192 -20.65 21.50 16.21
C ARG A 192 -21.96 22.20 16.56
N LYS A 193 -21.87 23.42 17.08
CA LYS A 193 -23.05 24.23 17.45
C LYS A 193 -23.97 24.51 16.27
N ARG A 194 -23.47 24.46 15.05
CA ARG A 194 -24.25 24.70 13.81
C ARG A 194 -25.18 23.54 13.45
N LYS A 195 -24.94 22.33 13.98
CA LYS A 195 -25.73 21.10 13.71
C LYS A 195 -25.89 20.84 12.21
N ILE A 196 -24.80 20.88 11.48
CA ILE A 196 -24.76 20.77 10.02
C ILE A 196 -25.28 19.40 9.60
N LYS A 197 -26.00 19.37 8.49
CA LYS A 197 -26.50 18.16 7.85
C LYS A 197 -25.92 18.03 6.44
N LEU A 198 -25.60 16.78 6.06
CA LEU A 198 -25.18 16.43 4.71
C LEU A 198 -26.41 15.97 3.93
N LYS A 199 -26.63 16.54 2.75
CA LYS A 199 -27.74 16.17 1.89
C LYS A 199 -27.26 15.31 0.73
N LEU A 200 -27.80 14.10 0.64
CA LEU A 200 -27.54 13.11 -0.39
C LEU A 200 -28.85 12.77 -1.11
N ASN A 201 -29.03 13.25 -2.31
CA ASN A 201 -30.30 13.09 -3.05
C ASN A 201 -31.51 13.50 -2.18
N LYS A 202 -32.40 12.55 -1.90
CA LYS A 202 -33.59 12.75 -1.04
C LYS A 202 -33.30 12.56 0.45
N LYS A 203 -32.16 11.98 0.79
CA LYS A 203 -31.77 11.67 2.17
C LYS A 203 -30.92 12.80 2.77
N THR A 204 -31.10 13.02 4.05
CA THR A 204 -30.26 13.95 4.82
C THR A 204 -29.75 13.24 6.05
N ILE A 205 -28.45 13.31 6.26
CA ILE A 205 -27.76 12.70 7.40
C ILE A 205 -27.05 13.79 8.24
N PRO A 206 -26.88 13.62 9.55
CA PRO A 206 -26.13 14.57 10.36
C PRO A 206 -24.64 14.50 10.04
N LEU A 207 -23.96 15.63 10.06
CA LEU A 207 -22.52 15.67 10.17
C LEU A 207 -22.19 15.45 11.65
N THR A 208 -21.80 14.22 11.98
CA THR A 208 -21.55 13.83 13.37
C THR A 208 -20.27 14.45 13.92
N GLU A 209 -20.15 14.51 15.22
CA GLU A 209 -18.98 15.00 15.92
C GLU A 209 -17.74 14.13 15.61
N GLN A 210 -17.93 12.83 15.37
CA GLN A 210 -16.86 11.91 14.94
C GLN A 210 -16.32 12.28 13.57
N LEU A 211 -17.21 12.60 12.61
CA LEU A 211 -16.82 13.06 11.28
C LEU A 211 -16.12 14.42 11.35
N LEU A 212 -16.61 15.33 12.21
CA LEU A 212 -15.97 16.62 12.43
C LEU A 212 -14.54 16.44 13.01
N ALA A 213 -14.38 15.57 14.01
CA ALA A 213 -13.08 15.26 14.58
C ALA A 213 -12.10 14.69 13.54
N ALA A 214 -12.61 13.87 12.60
CA ALA A 214 -11.83 13.31 11.50
C ALA A 214 -11.59 14.27 10.32
N SER A 215 -12.04 15.53 10.42
CA SER A 215 -11.98 16.52 9.32
C SER A 215 -10.92 17.58 9.51
N VAL A 216 -10.19 17.60 10.62
CA VAL A 216 -9.22 18.65 10.94
C VAL A 216 -7.80 18.09 10.96
N ASP A 217 -6.88 18.91 10.46
CA ASP A 217 -5.44 18.65 10.52
C ASP A 217 -4.86 18.92 11.91
N ASP A 218 -3.55 18.72 12.07
CA ASP A 218 -2.78 18.97 13.30
C ASP A 218 -2.81 20.45 13.72
N GLN A 219 -3.04 21.36 12.79
CA GLN A 219 -3.17 22.80 13.01
C GLN A 219 -4.62 23.25 13.26
N GLY A 220 -5.60 22.35 13.20
CA GLY A 220 -7.02 22.63 13.39
C GLY A 220 -7.70 23.26 12.17
N ASN A 221 -7.16 23.12 10.99
CA ASN A 221 -7.84 23.51 9.76
C ASN A 221 -8.66 22.35 9.21
N PHE A 222 -9.80 22.64 8.57
CA PHE A 222 -10.54 21.62 7.85
C PHE A 222 -9.79 21.20 6.60
N ASP A 223 -9.40 19.95 6.55
CA ASP A 223 -8.55 19.37 5.51
C ASP A 223 -9.34 18.50 4.55
N GLN A 224 -9.15 18.73 3.24
CA GLN A 224 -9.87 18.03 2.20
C GLN A 224 -9.50 16.54 2.11
N GLU A 225 -8.25 16.17 2.35
CA GLU A 225 -7.79 14.77 2.23
C GLU A 225 -8.37 13.93 3.37
N LEU A 226 -8.36 14.47 4.59
CA LEU A 226 -8.99 13.84 5.74
C LEU A 226 -10.49 13.65 5.53
N ILE A 227 -11.16 14.66 4.96
CA ILE A 227 -12.58 14.57 4.61
C ILE A 227 -12.81 13.55 3.51
N THR A 228 -11.92 13.44 2.53
CA THR A 228 -12.02 12.46 1.44
C THR A 228 -12.09 11.03 1.98
N ALA A 229 -11.34 10.72 3.02
CA ALA A 229 -11.30 9.38 3.60
C ALA A 229 -12.70 8.92 4.08
N TRP A 230 -13.40 9.73 4.87
CA TRP A 230 -14.73 9.34 5.37
C TRP A 230 -15.87 9.59 4.36
N VAL A 231 -15.70 10.49 3.39
CA VAL A 231 -16.65 10.63 2.28
C VAL A 231 -16.64 9.36 1.41
N ALA A 232 -15.51 8.69 1.28
CA ALA A 232 -15.44 7.39 0.62
C ALA A 232 -16.25 6.31 1.35
N ASP A 233 -16.34 6.36 2.68
CA ASP A 233 -17.21 5.47 3.45
C ASP A 233 -18.68 5.77 3.20
N LEU A 234 -19.05 7.06 3.15
CA LEU A 234 -20.42 7.47 2.78
C LEU A 234 -20.77 7.05 1.33
N GLU A 235 -19.82 7.17 0.41
CA GLU A 235 -20.03 6.70 -0.97
C GLU A 235 -20.38 5.22 -0.98
N ARG A 236 -19.61 4.40 -0.28
CA ARG A 236 -19.80 2.94 -0.19
C ARG A 236 -21.12 2.57 0.47
N GLU A 237 -21.58 3.35 1.46
CA GLU A 237 -22.82 3.10 2.20
C GLU A 237 -24.07 3.56 1.44
N TYR A 238 -24.01 4.73 0.77
CA TYR A 238 -25.22 5.39 0.25
C TYR A 238 -25.35 5.37 -1.27
N SER A 239 -24.27 5.20 -2.02
CA SER A 239 -24.36 5.15 -3.48
C SER A 239 -25.17 3.96 -3.95
N THR A 240 -25.97 4.17 -4.99
CA THR A 240 -26.86 3.13 -5.53
C THR A 240 -26.24 2.38 -6.70
N ILE A 241 -25.15 2.90 -7.26
CA ILE A 241 -24.34 2.20 -8.25
C ILE A 241 -23.61 1.02 -7.56
N TYR A 242 -23.48 -0.10 -8.22
CA TYR A 242 -22.87 -1.34 -7.69
C TYR A 242 -23.63 -2.09 -6.58
N GLN A 243 -24.87 -1.68 -6.26
CA GLN A 243 -25.70 -2.43 -5.32
C GLN A 243 -26.13 -3.77 -5.93
N SER A 244 -26.24 -4.79 -5.08
CA SER A 244 -26.82 -6.07 -5.50
C SER A 244 -28.32 -5.96 -5.67
N VAL A 245 -28.87 -6.71 -6.63
CA VAL A 245 -30.31 -6.82 -6.89
C VAL A 245 -30.74 -8.23 -6.61
N ASP A 246 -31.76 -8.39 -5.77
CA ASP A 246 -32.42 -9.66 -5.55
C ASP A 246 -33.59 -9.79 -6.54
N PHE A 247 -33.68 -10.95 -7.17
CA PHE A 247 -34.64 -11.25 -8.21
C PHE A 247 -35.16 -12.70 -8.07
N THR A 248 -36.45 -12.90 -8.29
CA THR A 248 -37.04 -14.23 -8.40
C THR A 248 -37.42 -14.47 -9.85
N ASN A 249 -36.83 -15.46 -10.50
CA ASN A 249 -37.06 -15.77 -11.90
C ASN A 249 -38.41 -16.48 -12.11
N VAL A 250 -38.80 -16.71 -13.38
CA VAL A 250 -40.06 -17.39 -13.76
C VAL A 250 -40.18 -18.82 -13.18
N HIS A 251 -39.07 -19.45 -12.84
CA HIS A 251 -39.03 -20.78 -12.23
C HIS A 251 -39.06 -20.74 -10.69
N GLY A 252 -39.22 -19.56 -10.08
CA GLY A 252 -39.26 -19.40 -8.63
C GLY A 252 -37.90 -19.44 -7.94
N GLN A 253 -36.78 -19.38 -8.70
CA GLN A 253 -35.44 -19.38 -8.14
C GLN A 253 -35.06 -17.96 -7.70
N HIS A 254 -34.51 -17.85 -6.48
CA HIS A 254 -33.97 -16.58 -5.97
C HIS A 254 -32.55 -16.37 -6.47
N LEU A 255 -32.36 -15.32 -7.24
CA LEU A 255 -31.08 -14.91 -7.81
C LEU A 255 -30.63 -13.60 -7.20
N ARG A 256 -29.31 -13.44 -7.04
CA ARG A 256 -28.72 -12.20 -6.57
C ARG A 256 -27.64 -11.75 -7.55
N PHE A 257 -27.91 -10.67 -8.24
CA PHE A 257 -26.96 -10.05 -9.16
C PHE A 257 -26.07 -9.07 -8.41
N LYS A 258 -24.75 -9.25 -8.51
CA LYS A 258 -23.75 -8.37 -7.93
C LYS A 258 -23.23 -7.41 -8.98
N ASN A 259 -22.78 -6.23 -8.55
CA ASN A 259 -22.13 -5.23 -9.40
C ASN A 259 -22.98 -4.82 -10.61
N VAL A 260 -24.13 -4.25 -10.35
CA VAL A 260 -25.12 -3.87 -11.36
C VAL A 260 -24.77 -2.58 -12.12
N GLY A 261 -23.50 -2.20 -12.17
CA GLY A 261 -22.96 -1.20 -13.12
C GLY A 261 -23.47 0.22 -12.98
N ASN A 262 -23.86 0.82 -14.10
CA ASN A 262 -24.10 2.28 -14.23
C ASN A 262 -25.49 2.75 -13.80
N TYR A 263 -26.35 1.87 -13.28
CA TYR A 263 -27.69 2.24 -12.90
C TYR A 263 -27.73 2.87 -11.52
N GLY A 264 -28.17 4.12 -11.47
CA GLY A 264 -28.27 4.85 -10.21
C GLY A 264 -27.32 6.04 -10.14
N TRP A 265 -26.90 6.36 -8.96
CA TRP A 265 -26.04 7.49 -8.67
C TRP A 265 -24.97 7.11 -7.64
N PHE A 266 -23.93 7.91 -7.62
CA PHE A 266 -22.84 7.77 -6.65
C PHE A 266 -22.37 9.16 -6.16
N ILE A 267 -21.67 9.17 -5.04
CA ILE A 267 -21.08 10.39 -4.50
C ILE A 267 -19.76 10.65 -5.21
N ASP A 268 -19.62 11.82 -5.85
CA ASP A 268 -18.30 12.29 -6.28
C ASP A 268 -17.48 12.63 -5.04
N ILE A 269 -16.66 11.69 -4.62
CA ILE A 269 -15.88 11.76 -3.36
C ILE A 269 -15.06 13.05 -3.33
N LYS A 270 -14.25 13.28 -4.36
CA LYS A 270 -13.32 14.41 -4.42
C LYS A 270 -14.03 15.77 -4.39
N GLN A 271 -15.08 15.94 -5.20
CA GLN A 271 -15.83 17.18 -5.25
C GLN A 271 -16.66 17.39 -3.99
N SER A 272 -17.20 16.33 -3.40
CA SER A 272 -17.93 16.41 -2.13
C SER A 272 -17.02 16.79 -0.98
N ALA A 273 -15.84 16.17 -0.86
CA ALA A 273 -14.86 16.50 0.17
C ALA A 273 -14.40 17.96 0.07
N LYS A 274 -14.07 18.43 -1.14
CA LYS A 274 -13.75 19.84 -1.40
C LYS A 274 -14.87 20.76 -0.92
N ARG A 275 -16.10 20.48 -1.33
CA ARG A 275 -17.28 21.30 -0.94
C ARG A 275 -17.50 21.30 0.57
N ILE A 276 -17.32 20.17 1.24
CA ILE A 276 -17.44 20.08 2.69
C ILE A 276 -16.37 20.97 3.35
N ALA A 277 -15.10 20.83 2.96
CA ALA A 277 -14.00 21.62 3.53
C ALA A 277 -14.22 23.13 3.38
N GLU A 278 -14.74 23.57 2.23
CA GLU A 278 -15.10 24.98 1.97
C GLU A 278 -16.28 25.43 2.86
N LYS A 279 -17.35 24.64 2.87
CA LYS A 279 -18.59 24.99 3.62
C LYS A 279 -18.43 24.92 5.14
N LEU A 280 -17.50 24.13 5.66
CA LEU A 280 -17.19 24.13 7.09
C LEU A 280 -16.56 25.45 7.56
N LYS A 281 -15.90 26.18 6.67
CA LYS A 281 -15.31 27.51 6.95
C LYS A 281 -16.36 28.63 6.97
N GLU A 282 -17.50 28.43 6.30
CA GLU A 282 -18.57 29.43 6.24
C GLU A 282 -19.45 29.40 7.50
N PRO A 283 -19.62 30.51 8.22
CA PRO A 283 -20.25 30.55 9.56
C PRO A 283 -21.71 30.12 9.56
N ASP A 284 -22.46 30.42 8.49
CA ASP A 284 -23.91 30.22 8.44
C ASP A 284 -24.37 28.89 7.81
N THR A 285 -23.43 28.04 7.46
CA THR A 285 -23.73 26.74 6.85
C THR A 285 -24.54 25.86 7.81
N LYS A 286 -25.71 25.40 7.37
CA LYS A 286 -26.57 24.44 8.06
C LYS A 286 -26.71 23.11 7.28
N VAL A 287 -26.64 23.19 5.95
CA VAL A 287 -26.80 22.04 5.07
C VAL A 287 -25.70 22.08 4.01
N ILE A 288 -25.03 20.96 3.81
CA ILE A 288 -24.06 20.79 2.74
C ILE A 288 -24.60 19.74 1.76
N GLN A 289 -24.91 20.18 0.54
CA GLN A 289 -25.32 19.28 -0.53
C GLN A 289 -24.10 18.55 -1.08
N LEU A 290 -24.06 17.22 -0.99
CA LEU A 290 -22.99 16.43 -1.61
C LEU A 290 -23.10 16.46 -3.14
N VAL A 291 -21.97 16.29 -3.81
CA VAL A 291 -21.92 16.22 -5.28
C VAL A 291 -22.21 14.79 -5.71
N LEU A 292 -23.27 14.64 -6.47
CA LEU A 292 -23.71 13.33 -6.96
C LEU A 292 -23.52 13.25 -8.47
N LYS A 293 -23.13 12.08 -8.95
CA LYS A 293 -23.06 11.74 -10.37
C LYS A 293 -23.98 10.56 -10.69
N GLY A 294 -24.37 10.43 -11.95
CA GLY A 294 -25.33 9.45 -12.39
C GLY A 294 -26.77 9.97 -12.35
N ASP A 295 -27.73 9.07 -12.43
CA ASP A 295 -29.15 9.44 -12.47
C ASP A 295 -29.76 9.41 -11.07
N THR A 296 -29.81 10.57 -10.43
CA THR A 296 -30.34 10.74 -9.08
C THR A 296 -31.86 10.57 -8.99
N LYS A 297 -32.58 10.51 -10.12
CA LYS A 297 -34.02 10.25 -10.16
C LYS A 297 -34.31 8.75 -10.06
N LYS A 298 -33.38 7.90 -10.45
CA LYS A 298 -33.52 6.45 -10.34
C LYS A 298 -33.44 6.01 -8.89
N GLN A 299 -34.40 5.19 -8.49
CA GLN A 299 -34.38 4.48 -7.21
C GLN A 299 -33.19 3.47 -7.20
N PRO A 300 -32.78 2.95 -6.04
CA PRO A 300 -31.94 1.77 -6.00
C PRO A 300 -32.47 0.71 -6.97
N LEU A 301 -31.57 0.04 -7.68
CA LEU A 301 -31.99 -0.91 -8.69
C LEU A 301 -32.87 -2.00 -8.06
N HIS A 302 -34.06 -2.14 -8.58
CA HIS A 302 -34.96 -3.25 -8.31
C HIS A 302 -35.60 -3.63 -9.63
N VAL A 303 -35.90 -4.91 -9.77
CA VAL A 303 -36.65 -5.37 -10.93
C VAL A 303 -38.05 -4.77 -10.86
N THR A 304 -38.39 -3.92 -11.82
CA THR A 304 -39.69 -3.29 -11.90
C THR A 304 -40.73 -4.32 -12.32
N LYS A 305 -42.04 -3.91 -12.33
CA LYS A 305 -43.08 -4.77 -12.88
C LYS A 305 -43.01 -4.93 -14.41
N ASN A 306 -42.14 -4.11 -15.07
CA ASN A 306 -41.92 -4.15 -16.50
C ASN A 306 -40.47 -4.58 -16.75
N TYR A 307 -40.29 -5.82 -17.17
CA TYR A 307 -38.98 -6.38 -17.45
C TYR A 307 -39.04 -7.50 -18.48
N ILE A 308 -37.88 -7.83 -19.01
CA ILE A 308 -37.67 -9.00 -19.87
C ILE A 308 -36.73 -9.96 -19.14
N GLU A 309 -37.12 -11.21 -19.09
CA GLU A 309 -36.27 -12.29 -18.59
C GLU A 309 -35.88 -13.19 -19.77
N VAL A 310 -34.58 -13.48 -19.89
CA VAL A 310 -34.06 -14.40 -20.90
C VAL A 310 -33.42 -15.57 -20.15
N ASP A 311 -34.04 -16.73 -20.28
CA ASP A 311 -33.52 -17.99 -19.79
C ASP A 311 -32.54 -18.56 -20.82
N LEU A 312 -31.25 -18.48 -20.50
CA LEU A 312 -30.19 -18.90 -21.40
C LEU A 312 -30.10 -20.43 -21.52
N ASP A 313 -30.50 -21.18 -20.49
CA ASP A 313 -30.44 -22.62 -20.48
C ASP A 313 -31.56 -23.23 -21.33
N ASN A 314 -32.77 -22.67 -21.19
CA ASN A 314 -33.94 -23.15 -21.93
C ASN A 314 -34.21 -22.39 -23.23
N GLN A 315 -33.39 -21.39 -23.56
CA GLN A 315 -33.49 -20.55 -24.77
C GLN A 315 -34.88 -19.95 -24.92
N LYS A 316 -35.41 -19.35 -23.81
CA LYS A 316 -36.71 -18.71 -23.77
C LYS A 316 -36.62 -17.27 -23.28
N MET A 317 -37.50 -16.46 -23.78
CA MET A 317 -37.67 -15.07 -23.36
C MET A 317 -39.11 -14.86 -22.84
N TYR A 318 -39.17 -14.19 -21.71
CA TYR A 318 -40.43 -13.83 -21.03
C TYR A 318 -40.49 -12.29 -20.88
N CYS A 319 -41.54 -11.68 -21.38
CA CYS A 319 -41.76 -10.23 -21.25
C CYS A 319 -42.92 -9.98 -20.29
N PHE A 320 -42.67 -9.13 -19.29
CA PHE A 320 -43.65 -8.74 -18.29
C PHE A 320 -44.03 -7.27 -18.44
N ASP A 321 -45.35 -6.99 -18.46
CA ASP A 321 -45.91 -5.66 -18.35
C ASP A 321 -46.82 -5.60 -17.14
N ASN A 322 -46.61 -4.61 -16.25
CA ASN A 322 -47.30 -4.46 -14.97
C ASN A 322 -47.35 -5.74 -14.12
N GLY A 323 -46.28 -6.57 -14.21
CA GLY A 323 -46.15 -7.84 -13.50
C GLY A 323 -46.95 -8.99 -14.11
N LYS A 324 -47.54 -8.82 -15.28
CA LYS A 324 -48.22 -9.86 -16.05
C LYS A 324 -47.36 -10.32 -17.20
N LEU A 325 -47.22 -11.59 -17.40
CA LEU A 325 -46.58 -12.18 -18.57
C LEU A 325 -47.41 -11.82 -19.81
N VAL A 326 -46.79 -11.11 -20.77
CA VAL A 326 -47.43 -10.66 -22.02
C VAL A 326 -46.83 -11.33 -23.26
N VAL A 327 -45.58 -11.79 -23.16
CA VAL A 327 -44.90 -12.55 -24.25
C VAL A 327 -44.09 -13.66 -23.62
N GLU A 328 -44.23 -14.87 -24.20
CA GLU A 328 -43.29 -15.97 -24.04
C GLU A 328 -42.91 -16.44 -25.44
N THR A 329 -41.61 -16.55 -25.72
CA THR A 329 -41.13 -16.99 -27.04
C THR A 329 -39.78 -17.67 -26.92
N ASP A 330 -39.48 -18.53 -27.90
CA ASP A 330 -38.16 -19.11 -28.03
C ASP A 330 -37.18 -18.03 -28.55
N VAL A 331 -35.92 -18.12 -28.14
CA VAL A 331 -34.87 -17.23 -28.57
C VAL A 331 -33.60 -18.01 -28.89
N ILE A 332 -32.72 -17.39 -29.67
CA ILE A 332 -31.37 -17.90 -29.92
C ILE A 332 -30.40 -16.93 -29.25
N THR A 333 -29.59 -17.45 -28.36
CA THR A 333 -28.58 -16.64 -27.65
C THR A 333 -27.18 -16.94 -28.21
N GLY A 334 -26.21 -16.13 -27.80
CA GLY A 334 -24.82 -16.30 -28.21
C GLY A 334 -24.21 -17.66 -27.84
N ARG A 335 -23.31 -18.17 -28.65
CA ARG A 335 -22.70 -19.50 -28.48
C ARG A 335 -21.60 -19.49 -27.43
N TYR A 336 -21.80 -20.28 -26.37
CA TYR A 336 -20.87 -20.38 -25.24
C TYR A 336 -19.44 -20.76 -25.65
N ASN A 337 -19.28 -21.65 -26.61
CA ASN A 337 -18.00 -22.24 -27.02
C ASN A 337 -17.26 -21.48 -28.14
N LYS A 338 -17.74 -20.31 -28.57
CA LYS A 338 -17.16 -19.52 -29.68
C LYS A 338 -16.81 -18.07 -29.29
N GLY A 339 -16.73 -17.74 -28.01
CA GLY A 339 -16.41 -16.39 -27.55
C GLY A 339 -17.52 -15.35 -27.79
N THR A 340 -18.71 -15.80 -28.20
CA THR A 340 -19.91 -14.97 -28.46
C THR A 340 -21.04 -15.26 -27.47
N ALA A 341 -20.72 -15.83 -26.32
CA ALA A 341 -21.72 -16.16 -25.32
C ALA A 341 -22.48 -14.91 -24.85
N THR A 342 -23.79 -15.02 -24.75
CA THR A 342 -24.59 -13.99 -24.08
C THR A 342 -24.20 -13.95 -22.60
N VAL A 343 -23.80 -12.78 -22.13
CA VAL A 343 -23.34 -12.60 -20.76
C VAL A 343 -24.54 -12.62 -19.82
N PRO A 344 -24.59 -13.53 -18.83
CA PRO A 344 -25.68 -13.54 -17.85
C PRO A 344 -25.58 -12.35 -16.91
N GLY A 345 -26.70 -11.94 -16.35
CA GLY A 345 -26.76 -10.88 -15.37
C GLY A 345 -27.85 -9.87 -15.65
N PHE A 346 -27.73 -8.72 -15.03
CA PHE A 346 -28.70 -7.63 -15.16
C PHE A 346 -28.28 -6.66 -16.26
N HIS A 347 -29.21 -6.35 -17.16
CA HIS A 347 -28.99 -5.47 -18.30
C HIS A 347 -30.07 -4.39 -18.36
N THR A 348 -29.78 -3.28 -18.99
CA THR A 348 -30.78 -2.23 -19.28
C THR A 348 -30.86 -2.02 -20.78
N VAL A 349 -32.09 -1.93 -21.31
CA VAL A 349 -32.30 -1.50 -22.68
C VAL A 349 -31.87 -0.03 -22.81
N MET A 350 -30.86 0.22 -23.65
CA MET A 350 -30.31 1.56 -23.85
C MET A 350 -31.17 2.39 -24.82
N ASP A 351 -31.64 1.72 -25.87
CA ASP A 351 -32.34 2.37 -26.97
C ASP A 351 -33.30 1.38 -27.65
N LYS A 352 -34.20 1.88 -28.46
CA LYS A 352 -35.10 1.08 -29.28
C LYS A 352 -35.09 1.63 -30.69
N ARG A 353 -34.53 0.89 -31.61
CA ARG A 353 -34.31 1.27 -33.00
C ARG A 353 -35.08 0.36 -33.96
N ARG A 354 -35.43 0.89 -35.12
CA ARG A 354 -36.09 0.14 -36.18
C ARG A 354 -35.24 0.21 -37.48
N ASN A 355 -35.34 -0.84 -38.28
CA ASN A 355 -34.72 -0.94 -39.61
C ASN A 355 -33.24 -0.65 -39.52
N VAL A 356 -32.52 -1.47 -38.74
CA VAL A 356 -31.08 -1.35 -38.47
C VAL A 356 -30.35 -2.49 -39.18
N ASP A 357 -29.23 -2.18 -39.77
CA ASP A 357 -28.28 -3.19 -40.25
C ASP A 357 -27.26 -3.51 -39.14
N LEU A 358 -27.32 -4.72 -38.57
CA LEU A 358 -26.35 -5.21 -37.62
C LEU A 358 -25.14 -5.72 -38.36
N SER A 359 -24.02 -4.99 -38.23
CA SER A 359 -22.78 -5.34 -38.92
C SER A 359 -21.65 -5.56 -37.94
N GLY A 360 -20.74 -6.47 -38.23
CA GLY A 360 -19.57 -6.77 -37.42
C GLY A 360 -18.60 -7.72 -38.16
N VAL A 361 -17.55 -8.10 -37.42
CA VAL A 361 -16.56 -9.08 -37.89
C VAL A 361 -16.95 -10.46 -37.37
N LEU A 362 -16.86 -11.47 -38.23
CA LEU A 362 -17.06 -12.86 -37.79
C LEU A 362 -16.01 -13.26 -36.76
N THR A 363 -16.42 -14.02 -35.76
CA THR A 363 -15.53 -14.43 -34.65
C THR A 363 -14.34 -15.28 -35.02
N ASN A 364 -14.37 -15.88 -36.27
CA ASN A 364 -13.23 -16.58 -36.85
C ASN A 364 -12.24 -15.65 -37.57
N GLY A 365 -12.54 -14.35 -37.66
CA GLY A 365 -11.72 -13.39 -38.40
C GLY A 365 -11.85 -13.41 -39.92
N ASP A 366 -12.63 -14.34 -40.50
CA ASP A 366 -12.69 -14.61 -41.93
C ASP A 366 -13.83 -13.86 -42.64
N GLY A 367 -14.17 -12.66 -42.20
CA GLY A 367 -15.14 -11.84 -42.90
C GLY A 367 -16.00 -10.97 -42.00
N THR A 368 -16.90 -10.25 -42.60
CA THR A 368 -17.88 -9.40 -41.96
C THR A 368 -19.28 -9.95 -42.18
N TYR A 369 -20.17 -9.63 -41.24
CA TYR A 369 -21.60 -9.86 -41.43
C TYR A 369 -22.34 -8.53 -41.50
N ASN A 370 -23.46 -8.52 -42.22
CA ASN A 370 -24.42 -7.44 -42.22
C ASN A 370 -25.82 -8.05 -42.28
N VAL A 371 -26.55 -7.95 -41.16
CA VAL A 371 -27.87 -8.55 -40.99
C VAL A 371 -28.89 -7.44 -40.75
N PRO A 372 -29.83 -7.23 -41.71
CA PRO A 372 -30.91 -6.27 -41.50
C PRO A 372 -31.91 -6.84 -40.50
N VAL A 373 -32.28 -6.02 -39.53
CA VAL A 373 -33.29 -6.33 -38.50
C VAL A 373 -34.37 -5.24 -38.46
N ASP A 374 -35.61 -5.62 -38.18
CA ASP A 374 -36.69 -4.66 -38.09
C ASP A 374 -36.68 -3.95 -36.69
N TYR A 375 -36.18 -4.63 -35.70
CA TYR A 375 -36.11 -4.08 -34.35
C TYR A 375 -34.72 -4.40 -33.74
N TRP A 376 -34.11 -3.39 -33.13
CA TRP A 376 -32.86 -3.51 -32.39
C TRP A 376 -32.94 -2.80 -31.04
N MET A 377 -32.70 -3.51 -29.96
CA MET A 377 -32.67 -2.98 -28.60
C MET A 377 -31.29 -3.29 -27.96
N PRO A 378 -30.29 -2.43 -28.14
CA PRO A 378 -29.00 -2.59 -27.53
C PRO A 378 -29.09 -2.58 -26.00
N LEU A 379 -28.33 -3.46 -25.37
CA LEU A 379 -28.29 -3.59 -23.93
C LEU A 379 -27.01 -3.02 -23.36
N LEU A 380 -27.12 -2.36 -22.22
CA LEU A 380 -25.98 -2.02 -21.38
C LEU A 380 -25.82 -3.12 -20.31
N SER A 381 -24.71 -3.79 -20.36
CA SER A 381 -24.32 -4.79 -19.36
C SER A 381 -23.67 -4.10 -18.16
N TYR A 382 -24.14 -4.39 -16.99
CA TYR A 382 -23.63 -3.81 -15.76
C TYR A 382 -22.50 -4.66 -15.18
N GLY A 383 -21.39 -3.99 -14.82
CA GLY A 383 -20.22 -4.64 -14.22
C GLY A 383 -19.26 -5.31 -15.19
N GLN A 384 -19.47 -5.17 -16.50
CA GLN A 384 -18.57 -5.68 -17.53
C GLN A 384 -18.29 -4.64 -18.61
N THR A 385 -17.27 -4.87 -19.43
CA THR A 385 -16.98 -4.07 -20.62
C THR A 385 -18.22 -4.00 -21.51
N ILE A 386 -18.47 -2.86 -22.15
CA ILE A 386 -19.59 -2.70 -23.09
C ILE A 386 -19.57 -3.88 -24.06
N THR A 387 -20.59 -4.71 -23.98
CA THR A 387 -20.79 -5.82 -24.89
C THR A 387 -21.80 -5.38 -25.93
N GLU A 388 -21.54 -5.71 -27.20
CA GLU A 388 -22.47 -5.45 -28.31
C GLU A 388 -23.66 -6.43 -28.28
N ILE A 389 -24.28 -6.61 -27.09
CA ILE A 389 -25.46 -7.48 -26.94
C ILE A 389 -26.72 -6.66 -27.06
N GLY A 390 -27.73 -7.25 -27.64
CA GLY A 390 -29.05 -6.64 -27.72
C GLY A 390 -30.12 -7.66 -28.09
N LEU A 391 -31.37 -7.24 -27.97
CA LEU A 391 -32.51 -7.98 -28.44
C LEU A 391 -32.84 -7.53 -29.87
N HIS A 392 -33.01 -8.48 -30.77
CA HIS A 392 -33.43 -8.22 -32.16
C HIS A 392 -34.28 -9.36 -32.69
N ASP A 393 -35.09 -9.05 -33.67
CA ASP A 393 -35.80 -10.03 -34.46
C ASP A 393 -34.89 -10.76 -35.42
N THR A 394 -35.39 -11.88 -35.97
CA THR A 394 -34.81 -12.56 -37.10
C THR A 394 -35.77 -12.48 -38.29
N ARG A 395 -35.33 -11.96 -39.42
CA ARG A 395 -36.09 -12.11 -40.64
C ARG A 395 -36.00 -13.56 -41.08
N SER A 396 -37.09 -14.31 -41.01
CA SER A 396 -37.25 -15.67 -41.51
C SER A 396 -37.31 -15.71 -43.02
#